data_4ad9bf78a24714e20591702f99ac8eca
#
_entry.id   4ad9bf78a24714e20591702f99ac8eca
#
_cell.length_a   1.000
_cell.length_b   1.000
_cell.length_c   1.000
_cell.angle_alpha   90.00
_cell.angle_beta   90.00
_cell.angle_gamma   90.00
#
_symmetry.space_group_name_H-M   'P 1'
#
loop_
_entity.id
_entity.type
_entity.pdbx_description
1 polymer ?
#
loop_
_entity_poly.entity_id
_entity_poly.type
_entity_poly.pdbx_seq_one_letter_code
_entity_poly.pdbx_strand_id
1 'polypeptide(L)' 'MSFSEVLESAKREFLQLPGVVAVSGRDNTIIVYVETEDDARRIPSTYRGYPVVTRVVGRIIFMQ' A
#
# COMPACT_ATOMS: atom_id res chain seq x y z
N MET A 1 16.90 5.19 9.41
CA MET A 1 15.47 5.14 9.77
C MET A 1 15.06 3.70 10.01
N SER A 2 14.21 3.49 11.00
CA SER A 2 13.67 2.15 11.25
C SER A 2 12.56 1.84 10.23
N PHE A 3 12.26 0.57 10.05
CA PHE A 3 11.16 0.15 9.18
C PHE A 3 9.83 0.75 9.66
N SER A 4 9.62 0.82 10.96
CA SER A 4 8.41 1.38 11.54
C SER A 4 8.20 2.85 11.12
N GLU A 5 9.26 3.64 11.11
CA GLU A 5 9.20 5.04 10.66
C GLU A 5 8.92 5.14 9.16
N VAL A 6 9.58 4.27 8.39
CA VAL A 6 9.36 4.21 6.94
C VAL A 6 7.92 3.80 6.63
N LEU A 7 7.39 2.82 7.38
CA LEU A 7 6.02 2.37 7.20
C LEU A 7 5.01 3.49 7.51
N GLU A 8 5.23 4.26 8.55
CA GLU A 8 4.37 5.39 8.86
C GLU A 8 4.37 6.44 7.74
N SER A 9 5.54 6.70 7.19
CA SER A 9 5.67 7.60 6.06
C SER A 9 4.94 7.06 4.82
N ALA A 10 5.10 5.77 4.56
CA ALA A 10 4.43 5.10 3.43
C ALA A 10 2.92 5.16 3.58
N LYS A 11 2.40 4.94 4.77
CA LYS A 11 0.97 5.04 5.04
C LYS A 11 0.44 6.42 4.69
N ARG A 12 1.15 7.46 5.11
CA ARG A 12 0.73 8.83 4.83
C ARG A 12 0.72 9.12 3.33
N GLU A 13 1.74 8.68 2.63
CA GLU A 13 1.85 8.97 1.20
C GLU A 13 0.90 8.12 0.37
N PHE A 14 0.88 6.82 0.60
CA PHE A 14 0.10 5.92 -0.24
C PHE A 14 -1.41 6.00 0.00
N LEU A 15 -1.84 6.26 1.22
CA LEU A 15 -3.27 6.39 1.51
C LEU A 15 -3.91 7.61 0.84
N GLN A 16 -3.11 8.56 0.37
CA GLN A 16 -3.61 9.70 -0.37
C GLN A 16 -3.83 9.38 -1.85
N LEU A 17 -3.30 8.28 -2.33
CA LEU A 17 -3.42 7.91 -3.74
C LEU A 17 -4.81 7.32 -4.02
N PRO A 18 -5.38 7.63 -5.20
CA PRO A 18 -6.68 7.06 -5.57
C PRO A 18 -6.61 5.53 -5.61
N GLY A 19 -7.64 4.89 -5.12
CA GLY A 19 -7.76 3.44 -5.16
C GLY A 19 -7.00 2.68 -4.09
N VAL A 20 -6.21 3.36 -3.26
CA VAL A 20 -5.52 2.69 -2.15
C VAL A 20 -6.50 2.51 -0.99
N VAL A 21 -6.69 1.26 -0.60
CA VAL A 21 -7.62 0.87 0.46
C VAL A 21 -6.93 0.82 1.82
N ALA A 22 -5.72 0.28 1.85
CA ALA A 22 -4.98 0.12 3.09
C ALA A 22 -3.50 -0.04 2.81
N VAL A 23 -2.68 0.27 3.80
CA VAL A 23 -1.24 0.06 3.76
C VAL A 23 -0.84 -0.67 5.04
N SER A 24 -0.04 -1.71 4.91
CA SER A 24 0.42 -2.52 6.03
C SER A 24 1.90 -2.84 5.86
N GLY A 25 2.51 -3.41 6.86
CA GLY A 25 3.91 -3.82 6.79
C GLY A 25 4.12 -5.14 7.48
N ARG A 26 5.03 -5.95 6.92
CA ARG A 26 5.39 -7.23 7.48
C ARG A 26 6.76 -7.64 6.97
N ASP A 27 7.64 -8.11 7.85
CA ASP A 27 8.97 -8.61 7.48
C ASP A 27 9.75 -7.62 6.61
N ASN A 28 9.78 -6.36 7.03
CA ASN A 28 10.45 -5.28 6.30
C ASN A 28 9.92 -5.11 4.88
N THR A 29 8.66 -5.46 4.65
CA THR A 29 7.99 -5.30 3.38
C THR A 29 6.75 -4.44 3.57
N ILE A 30 6.56 -3.48 2.67
CA ILE A 30 5.37 -2.63 2.68
C ILE A 30 4.32 -3.30 1.80
N ILE A 31 3.11 -3.46 2.32
CA ILE A 31 2.02 -4.09 1.57
C ILE A 31 0.94 -3.03 1.33
N VAL A 32 0.63 -2.79 0.07
CA VAL A 32 -0.37 -1.80 -0.32
C VAL A 32 -1.56 -2.53 -0.93
N TYR A 33 -2.73 -2.28 -0.40
CA TYR A 33 -3.98 -2.89 -0.90
C TYR A 33 -4.70 -1.86 -1.75
N VAL A 34 -5.06 -2.24 -2.97
CA VAL A 34 -5.71 -1.35 -3.92
C VAL A 34 -6.99 -1.97 -4.48
N GLU A 35 -7.85 -1.14 -5.06
CA GLU A 35 -9.12 -1.60 -5.61
C GLU A 35 -8.97 -2.29 -6.96
N THR A 36 -8.11 -1.77 -7.83
CA THR A 36 -7.98 -2.28 -9.21
C THR A 36 -6.53 -2.49 -9.59
N GLU A 37 -6.30 -3.22 -10.67
CA GLU A 37 -4.96 -3.40 -11.22
C GLU A 37 -4.38 -2.10 -11.75
N ASP A 38 -5.20 -1.20 -12.26
CA ASP A 38 -4.74 0.10 -12.71
C ASP A 38 -4.17 0.91 -11.54
N ASP A 39 -4.83 0.83 -10.40
CA ASP A 39 -4.31 1.48 -9.19
C ASP A 39 -2.99 0.86 -8.76
N ALA A 40 -2.87 -0.46 -8.89
CA ALA A 40 -1.64 -1.17 -8.53
C ALA A 40 -0.45 -0.71 -9.37
N ARG A 41 -0.67 -0.37 -10.62
CA ARG A 41 0.41 0.10 -11.50
C ARG A 41 1.02 1.43 -11.08
N ARG A 42 0.30 2.20 -10.28
CA ARG A 42 0.77 3.49 -9.78
C ARG A 42 1.65 3.35 -8.55
N ILE A 43 1.67 2.16 -7.96
CA ILE A 43 2.43 1.91 -6.73
C ILE A 43 3.84 1.48 -7.10
N PRO A 44 4.88 2.12 -6.55
CA PRO A 44 6.26 1.72 -6.85
C PRO A 44 6.58 0.36 -6.24
N SER A 45 7.58 -0.30 -6.78
CA SER A 45 8.01 -1.62 -6.27
C SER A 45 8.94 -1.51 -5.07
N THR A 46 9.45 -0.31 -4.78
CA THR A 46 10.29 -0.06 -3.61
C THR A 46 9.93 1.30 -3.01
N TYR A 47 10.17 1.44 -1.73
CA TYR A 47 9.97 2.70 -1.05
C TYR A 47 11.05 2.84 0.02
N ARG A 48 11.89 3.85 -0.14
CA ARG A 48 13.01 4.13 0.78
C ARG A 48 13.87 2.91 1.06
N GLY A 49 14.11 2.10 0.03
CA GLY A 49 14.96 0.91 0.12
C GLY A 49 14.24 -0.35 0.58
N TYR A 50 12.96 -0.29 0.87
CA TYR A 50 12.18 -1.46 1.26
C TYR A 50 11.29 -1.92 0.12
N PRO A 51 11.09 -3.23 -0.03
CA PRO A 51 10.21 -3.74 -1.08
C PRO A 51 8.76 -3.38 -0.81
N VAL A 52 8.02 -3.12 -1.87
CA VAL A 52 6.59 -2.84 -1.81
C VAL A 52 5.86 -3.92 -2.60
N VAL A 53 4.94 -4.59 -1.93
CA VAL A 53 4.06 -5.58 -2.56
C VAL A 53 2.68 -4.95 -2.67
N THR A 54 2.09 -5.01 -3.85
CA THR A 54 0.76 -4.47 -4.08
C THR A 54 -0.22 -5.62 -4.26
N ARG A 55 -1.37 -5.54 -3.60
CA ARG A 55 -2.41 -6.54 -3.70
C ARG A 55 -3.71 -5.89 -4.14
N VAL A 56 -4.35 -6.49 -5.14
CA VAL A 56 -5.65 -6.04 -5.61
C VAL A 56 -6.71 -6.77 -4.82
N VAL A 57 -7.52 -6.03 -4.07
CA VAL A 57 -8.57 -6.61 -3.22
C VAL A 57 -9.97 -6.34 -3.76
N GLY A 58 -10.06 -5.53 -4.81
CA GLY A 58 -11.35 -5.17 -5.37
C GLY A 58 -12.07 -4.14 -4.51
N ARG A 59 -13.24 -3.77 -4.95
CA ARG A 59 -14.07 -2.82 -4.22
C ARG A 59 -14.79 -3.56 -3.09
N ILE A 60 -14.64 -3.05 -1.89
CA ILE A 60 -15.34 -3.61 -0.74
C ILE A 60 -16.75 -3.03 -0.69
N ILE A 61 -17.74 -3.91 -0.77
CA ILE A 61 -19.13 -3.51 -0.69
C ILE A 61 -19.72 -4.14 0.57
N PHE A 62 -20.28 -3.30 1.42
CA PHE A 62 -20.97 -3.78 2.60
C PHE A 62 -22.45 -3.93 2.28
N MET A 63 -22.91 -5.17 2.31
CA MET A 63 -24.32 -5.48 2.04
C MET A 63 -25.10 -5.46 3.34
N GLN A 64 -26.22 -4.86 3.28
CA GLN A 64 -27.11 -4.77 4.43
C GLN A 64 -28.21 -5.80 4.33
#